data_7ac3c109a4fab716c6a5804ce73b1af3
#
_entry.id   7ac3c109a4fab716c6a5804ce73b1af3
#
_cell.length_a   1.000
_cell.length_b   1.000
_cell.length_c   1.000
_cell.angle_alpha   90.00
_cell.angle_beta   90.00
_cell.angle_gamma   90.00
#
_symmetry.space_group_name_H-M   'P 1'
#
loop_
_entity.id
_entity.type
_entity.pdbx_description
1 polymer ?
#
loop_
_entity_poly.entity_id
_entity_poly.type
_entity_poly.pdbx_seq_one_letter_code
_entity_poly.pdbx_strand_id
1 'polypeptide(L)'
;MGSNYFTSPLAFIITTLFDLYILLVLLRFILQMLRADFYNTVSQFIVKMTTPPLKVLRRFIPSMLGQDSAAIVLCLLIIYAKFVLLRVLDIPVIAIADVPAPIGLVSYAGLLIYCIADLASLFISIFLVACIIQVVISWINPGQYNPIIGLVNTITAPILRPIQKRLPAMGGFDFSTMVAILVLMVGKMLIIPPIIQLGSF
;
A
#
# COMPACT_ATOMS: atom_id res chain seq x y z
N MET A 1 -33.02 6.92 -10.10
CA MET A 1 -32.61 5.51 -9.93
C MET A 1 -31.65 5.00 -11.03
N GLY A 2 -31.47 5.71 -12.15
CA GLY A 2 -30.60 5.26 -13.26
C GLY A 2 -29.12 5.65 -13.17
N SER A 3 -28.76 6.65 -12.40
CA SER A 3 -27.37 7.16 -12.32
C SER A 3 -26.41 6.23 -11.57
N ASN A 4 -26.88 5.48 -10.57
CA ASN A 4 -26.03 4.65 -9.73
C ASN A 4 -25.59 3.34 -10.39
N TYR A 5 -26.27 2.89 -11.45
CA TYR A 5 -25.95 1.61 -12.08
C TYR A 5 -24.62 1.65 -12.87
N PHE A 6 -24.35 2.75 -13.55
CA PHE A 6 -23.10 2.93 -14.31
C PHE A 6 -21.97 3.57 -13.49
N THR A 7 -22.30 4.37 -12.48
CA THR A 7 -21.29 5.05 -11.65
C THR A 7 -20.52 4.09 -10.77
N SER A 8 -21.16 3.04 -10.22
CA SER A 8 -20.48 2.05 -9.37
C SER A 8 -19.42 1.24 -10.12
N PRO A 9 -19.68 0.64 -11.31
CA PRO A 9 -18.64 -0.02 -12.10
C PRO A 9 -17.52 0.93 -12.54
N LEU A 10 -17.88 2.16 -12.94
CA LEU A 10 -16.90 3.16 -13.35
C LEU A 10 -15.98 3.55 -12.17
N ALA A 11 -16.56 3.79 -11.00
CA ALA A 11 -15.79 4.06 -9.78
C ALA A 11 -14.84 2.91 -9.45
N PHE A 12 -15.31 1.67 -9.56
CA PHE A 12 -14.48 0.49 -9.31
C PHE A 12 -13.29 0.41 -10.28
N ILE A 13 -13.51 0.65 -11.57
CA ILE A 13 -12.44 0.65 -12.57
C ILE A 13 -11.42 1.75 -12.26
N ILE A 14 -11.89 2.96 -11.99
CA ILE A 14 -11.02 4.11 -11.68
C ILE A 14 -10.20 3.81 -10.43
N THR A 15 -10.84 3.43 -9.32
CA THR A 15 -10.13 3.14 -8.07
C THR A 15 -9.12 2.03 -8.27
N THR A 16 -9.49 0.94 -8.94
CA THR A 16 -8.59 -0.20 -9.18
C THR A 16 -7.36 0.18 -10.00
N LEU A 17 -7.53 0.96 -11.08
CA LEU A 17 -6.40 1.39 -11.91
C LEU A 17 -5.46 2.33 -11.16
N PHE A 18 -6.00 3.30 -10.43
CA PHE A 18 -5.21 4.22 -9.61
C PHE A 18 -4.48 3.46 -8.50
N ASP A 19 -5.17 2.60 -7.77
CA ASP A 19 -4.60 1.83 -6.65
C ASP A 19 -3.53 0.85 -7.12
N LEU A 20 -3.70 0.23 -8.29
CA LEU A 20 -2.67 -0.62 -8.90
C LEU A 20 -1.39 0.18 -9.20
N TYR A 21 -1.53 1.40 -9.71
CA TYR A 21 -0.37 2.23 -10.02
C TYR A 21 0.30 2.77 -8.74
N ILE A 22 -0.50 3.19 -7.75
CA ILE A 22 0.00 3.61 -6.43
C ILE A 22 0.74 2.45 -5.76
N LEU A 23 0.20 1.23 -5.85
CA LEU A 23 0.84 0.01 -5.36
C LEU A 23 2.24 -0.18 -5.95
N LEU A 24 2.41 -0.01 -7.27
CA LEU A 24 3.72 -0.13 -7.93
C LEU A 24 4.72 0.93 -7.43
N VAL A 25 4.28 2.19 -7.29
CA VAL A 25 5.13 3.27 -6.78
C VAL A 25 5.52 3.03 -5.32
N LEU A 26 4.56 2.58 -4.51
CA LEU A 26 4.76 2.31 -3.09
C LEU A 26 5.64 1.07 -2.87
N LEU A 27 5.47 0.01 -3.68
CA LEU A 27 6.37 -1.15 -3.68
C LEU A 27 7.81 -0.73 -4.00
N ARG A 28 8.01 0.12 -5.01
CA ARG A 28 9.35 0.66 -5.30
C ARG A 28 9.95 1.38 -4.09
N PHE A 29 9.17 2.22 -3.42
CA PHE A 29 9.61 2.92 -2.21
C PHE A 29 10.02 1.92 -1.10
N ILE A 30 9.19 0.90 -0.85
CA ILE A 30 9.45 -0.13 0.16
C ILE A 30 10.71 -0.94 -0.19
N LEU A 31 10.86 -1.36 -1.44
CA LEU A 31 12.05 -2.11 -1.89
C LEU A 31 13.33 -1.30 -1.73
N GLN A 32 13.27 0.01 -2.01
CA GLN A 32 14.40 0.91 -1.79
C GLN A 32 14.70 1.07 -0.28
N MET A 33 13.67 1.29 0.53
CA MET A 33 13.78 1.43 1.99
C MET A 33 14.40 0.18 2.63
N LEU A 34 14.03 -1.00 2.16
CA LEU A 34 14.52 -2.28 2.66
C LEU A 34 15.81 -2.75 2.00
N ARG A 35 16.37 -1.96 1.07
CA ARG A 35 17.57 -2.31 0.29
C ARG A 35 17.43 -3.67 -0.39
N ALA A 36 16.25 -3.93 -0.97
CA ALA A 36 15.97 -5.17 -1.68
C ALA A 36 16.87 -5.32 -2.93
N ASP A 37 17.02 -6.56 -3.38
CA ASP A 37 17.75 -6.85 -4.61
C ASP A 37 17.02 -6.32 -5.85
N PHE A 38 17.62 -5.33 -6.52
CA PHE A 38 17.10 -4.73 -7.75
C PHE A 38 17.45 -5.54 -9.02
N TYR A 39 18.26 -6.58 -8.94
CA TYR A 39 18.54 -7.47 -10.08
C TYR A 39 17.39 -8.46 -10.34
N ASN A 40 16.47 -8.59 -9.41
CA ASN A 40 15.25 -9.36 -9.57
C ASN A 40 14.37 -8.79 -10.69
N THR A 41 13.85 -9.65 -11.57
CA THR A 41 12.95 -9.30 -12.70
C THR A 41 11.72 -8.50 -12.27
N VAL A 42 11.13 -8.82 -11.11
CA VAL A 42 9.97 -8.10 -10.58
C VAL A 42 10.36 -6.69 -10.15
N SER A 43 11.50 -6.53 -9.45
CA SER A 43 12.01 -5.22 -9.06
C SER A 43 12.32 -4.36 -10.29
N GLN A 44 12.91 -4.94 -11.34
CA GLN A 44 13.21 -4.24 -12.60
C GLN A 44 11.93 -3.77 -13.31
N PHE A 45 10.89 -4.61 -13.33
CA PHE A 45 9.58 -4.23 -13.89
C PHE A 45 8.98 -3.04 -13.13
N ILE A 46 8.96 -3.09 -11.79
CA ILE A 46 8.46 -2.00 -10.95
C ILE A 46 9.25 -0.72 -11.22
N VAL A 47 10.58 -0.79 -11.27
CA VAL A 47 11.44 0.35 -11.56
C VAL A 47 11.16 0.93 -12.96
N LYS A 48 11.03 0.09 -13.97
CA LYS A 48 10.74 0.52 -15.35
C LYS A 48 9.41 1.27 -15.44
N MET A 49 8.35 0.74 -14.83
CA MET A 49 7.01 1.34 -14.87
C MET A 49 6.90 2.64 -14.08
N THR A 50 7.66 2.79 -13.00
CA THR A 50 7.54 3.94 -12.10
C THR A 50 8.58 5.04 -12.36
N THR A 51 9.63 4.77 -13.15
CA THR A 51 10.71 5.73 -13.46
C THR A 51 10.24 6.97 -14.21
N PRO A 52 9.36 6.90 -15.25
CA PRO A 52 8.98 8.07 -16.02
C PRO A 52 8.45 9.24 -15.18
N PRO A 53 7.41 9.10 -14.35
CA PRO A 53 6.90 10.19 -13.54
C PRO A 53 7.85 10.58 -12.40
N LEU A 54 8.54 9.61 -11.80
CA LEU A 54 9.50 9.90 -10.73
C LEU A 54 10.71 10.70 -11.22
N LYS A 55 11.16 10.50 -12.46
CA LYS A 55 12.26 11.27 -13.03
C LYS A 55 11.93 12.78 -13.07
N VAL A 56 10.69 13.12 -13.38
CA VAL A 56 10.22 14.50 -13.38
C VAL A 56 10.19 15.06 -11.96
N LEU A 57 9.59 14.30 -11.03
CA LEU A 57 9.40 14.75 -9.65
C LEU A 57 10.71 14.90 -8.87
N ARG A 58 11.68 14.02 -9.09
CA ARG A 58 13.02 14.08 -8.47
C ARG A 58 13.82 15.32 -8.86
N ARG A 59 13.43 16.02 -9.94
CA ARG A 59 14.02 17.31 -10.30
C ARG A 59 13.66 18.41 -9.31
N PHE A 60 12.48 18.30 -8.69
CA PHE A 60 11.94 19.30 -7.76
C PHE A 60 12.07 18.88 -6.30
N ILE A 61 12.02 17.57 -6.03
CA ILE A 61 12.01 17.02 -4.67
C ILE A 61 13.28 16.18 -4.49
N PRO A 62 14.26 16.67 -3.71
CA PRO A 62 15.46 15.92 -3.41
C PRO A 62 15.15 14.72 -2.50
N SER A 63 15.97 13.67 -2.55
CA SER A 63 15.88 12.56 -1.62
C SER A 63 16.22 13.02 -0.19
N MET A 64 15.37 12.72 0.77
CA MET A 64 15.57 13.04 2.19
C MET A 64 15.92 11.77 2.96
N LEU A 65 16.91 11.84 3.85
CA LEU A 65 17.34 10.73 4.72
C LEU A 65 17.71 9.44 3.94
N GLY A 66 18.15 9.55 2.70
CA GLY A 66 18.46 8.39 1.84
C GLY A 66 17.23 7.66 1.30
N GLN A 67 16.04 8.18 1.53
CA GLN A 67 14.76 7.67 1.02
C GLN A 67 14.25 8.50 -0.16
N ASP A 68 13.51 7.86 -1.06
CA ASP A 68 12.89 8.51 -2.22
C ASP A 68 11.63 9.27 -1.82
N SER A 69 11.79 10.48 -1.26
CA SER A 69 10.66 11.35 -0.89
C SER A 69 9.76 11.68 -2.09
N ALA A 70 10.32 11.73 -3.31
CA ALA A 70 9.56 11.94 -4.52
C ALA A 70 8.54 10.81 -4.77
N ALA A 71 8.83 9.57 -4.37
CA ALA A 71 7.88 8.46 -4.50
C ALA A 71 6.65 8.65 -3.59
N ILE A 72 6.86 9.08 -2.34
CA ILE A 72 5.76 9.35 -1.41
C ILE A 72 4.89 10.52 -1.92
N VAL A 73 5.52 11.61 -2.36
CA VAL A 73 4.79 12.75 -2.92
C VAL A 73 4.02 12.35 -4.19
N LEU A 74 4.61 11.51 -5.05
CA LEU A 74 3.92 10.99 -6.23
C LEU A 74 2.68 10.18 -5.83
N CYS A 75 2.79 9.28 -4.84
CA CYS A 75 1.64 8.54 -4.32
C CYS A 75 0.53 9.47 -3.83
N LEU A 76 0.87 10.48 -3.01
CA LEU A 76 -0.11 11.45 -2.51
C LEU A 76 -0.78 12.24 -3.63
N LEU A 77 -0.03 12.67 -4.65
CA LEU A 77 -0.57 13.38 -5.82
C LEU A 77 -1.55 12.48 -6.61
N ILE A 78 -1.21 11.21 -6.82
CA ILE A 78 -2.06 10.27 -7.55
C ILE A 78 -3.34 9.97 -6.74
N ILE A 79 -3.23 9.76 -5.43
CA ILE A 79 -4.38 9.53 -4.55
C ILE A 79 -5.28 10.78 -4.55
N TYR A 80 -4.71 11.97 -4.45
CA TYR A 80 -5.47 13.21 -4.51
C TYR A 80 -6.19 13.37 -5.84
N ALA A 81 -5.52 13.11 -6.97
CA ALA A 81 -6.13 13.13 -8.29
C ALA A 81 -7.27 12.10 -8.41
N LYS A 82 -7.10 10.89 -7.85
CA LYS A 82 -8.15 9.86 -7.75
C LYS A 82 -9.38 10.39 -7.02
N PHE A 83 -9.22 11.00 -5.84
CA PHE A 83 -10.33 11.52 -5.05
C PHE A 83 -11.04 12.70 -5.73
N VAL A 84 -10.28 13.62 -6.33
CA VAL A 84 -10.86 14.73 -7.10
C VAL A 84 -11.65 14.19 -8.31
N LEU A 85 -11.11 13.22 -9.03
CA LEU A 85 -11.79 12.61 -10.18
C LEU A 85 -13.09 11.92 -9.75
N LEU A 86 -13.08 11.15 -8.67
CA LEU A 86 -14.29 10.50 -8.16
C LEU A 86 -15.33 11.50 -7.68
N ARG A 87 -14.89 12.61 -7.07
CA ARG A 87 -15.79 13.71 -6.69
C ARG A 87 -16.44 14.39 -7.88
N VAL A 88 -15.69 14.63 -8.96
CA VAL A 88 -16.22 15.19 -10.22
C VAL A 88 -17.23 14.25 -10.87
N LEU A 89 -17.08 12.95 -10.70
CA LEU A 89 -18.03 11.93 -11.17
C LEU A 89 -19.24 11.74 -10.23
N ASP A 90 -19.42 12.63 -9.27
CA ASP A 90 -20.51 12.63 -8.29
C ASP A 90 -20.61 11.32 -7.48
N ILE A 91 -19.43 10.77 -7.11
CA ILE A 91 -19.29 9.63 -6.22
C ILE A 91 -19.01 10.15 -4.81
N PRO A 92 -20.04 10.22 -3.93
CA PRO A 92 -19.92 10.97 -2.68
C PRO A 92 -19.13 10.25 -1.59
N VAL A 93 -19.06 8.92 -1.63
CA VAL A 93 -18.43 8.09 -0.58
C VAL A 93 -17.57 7.01 -1.20
N ILE A 94 -16.39 6.82 -0.65
CA ILE A 94 -15.48 5.72 -0.96
C ILE A 94 -15.15 4.95 0.33
N ALA A 95 -14.58 3.76 0.21
CA ALA A 95 -14.04 3.03 1.34
C ALA A 95 -12.52 3.15 1.41
N ILE A 96 -11.99 3.58 2.55
CA ILE A 96 -10.55 3.56 2.86
C ILE A 96 -10.38 2.57 4.01
N ALA A 97 -9.71 1.44 3.77
CA ALA A 97 -9.56 0.36 4.77
C ALA A 97 -10.89 -0.10 5.36
N ASP A 98 -11.92 -0.26 4.52
CA ASP A 98 -13.30 -0.63 4.89
C ASP A 98 -14.05 0.42 5.72
N VAL A 99 -13.45 1.60 5.96
CA VAL A 99 -14.09 2.74 6.61
C VAL A 99 -14.68 3.66 5.55
N PRO A 100 -16.00 4.00 5.63
CA PRO A 100 -16.60 4.92 4.68
C PRO A 100 -16.02 6.33 4.84
N ALA A 101 -15.53 6.90 3.75
CA ALA A 101 -14.96 8.23 3.67
C ALA A 101 -15.82 9.10 2.74
N PRO A 102 -16.55 10.10 3.27
CA PRO A 102 -17.46 10.95 2.49
C PRO A 102 -16.68 12.03 1.74
N ILE A 103 -16.10 11.70 0.59
CA ILE A 103 -15.28 12.62 -0.21
C ILE A 103 -16.09 13.78 -0.81
N GLY A 104 -17.40 13.62 -0.98
CA GLY A 104 -18.29 14.65 -1.54
C GLY A 104 -18.52 15.85 -0.60
N LEU A 105 -18.47 15.64 0.72
CA LEU A 105 -18.82 16.64 1.73
C LEU A 105 -17.59 17.34 2.34
N VAL A 106 -16.41 16.76 2.18
CA VAL A 106 -15.17 17.20 2.82
C VAL A 106 -14.52 18.32 2.02
N SER A 107 -13.84 19.24 2.72
CA SER A 107 -13.05 20.31 2.08
C SER A 107 -11.87 19.74 1.27
N TYR A 108 -11.34 20.51 0.33
CA TYR A 108 -10.13 20.08 -0.41
C TYR A 108 -8.91 19.85 0.51
N ALA A 109 -8.85 20.56 1.63
CA ALA A 109 -7.83 20.33 2.66
C ALA A 109 -8.07 19.00 3.40
N GLY A 110 -9.33 18.65 3.71
CA GLY A 110 -9.68 17.36 4.30
C GLY A 110 -9.37 16.19 3.37
N LEU A 111 -9.47 16.38 2.04
CA LEU A 111 -9.05 15.35 1.07
C LEU A 111 -7.55 15.02 1.18
N LEU A 112 -6.69 16.00 1.53
CA LEU A 112 -5.26 15.72 1.78
C LEU A 112 -5.07 14.79 2.99
N ILE A 113 -5.87 14.95 4.03
CA ILE A 113 -5.85 14.05 5.19
C ILE A 113 -6.31 12.65 4.79
N TYR A 114 -7.33 12.55 3.95
CA TYR A 114 -7.77 11.26 3.39
C TYR A 114 -6.70 10.61 2.51
N CYS A 115 -5.90 11.40 1.78
CA CYS A 115 -4.76 10.86 1.03
C CYS A 115 -3.72 10.20 1.95
N ILE A 116 -3.47 10.80 3.13
CA ILE A 116 -2.56 10.22 4.13
C ILE A 116 -3.15 8.92 4.69
N ALA A 117 -4.44 8.88 4.98
CA ALA A 117 -5.13 7.69 5.44
C ALA A 117 -5.05 6.54 4.41
N ASP A 118 -5.33 6.85 3.14
CA ASP A 118 -5.31 5.88 2.05
C ASP A 118 -3.89 5.36 1.78
N LEU A 119 -2.90 6.25 1.76
CA LEU A 119 -1.49 5.87 1.62
C LEU A 119 -1.02 4.97 2.78
N ALA A 120 -1.37 5.31 4.02
CA ALA A 120 -1.05 4.51 5.20
C ALA A 120 -1.75 3.14 5.15
N SER A 121 -3.01 3.11 4.72
CA SER A 121 -3.77 1.86 4.53
C SER A 121 -3.11 0.95 3.50
N LEU A 122 -2.73 1.50 2.33
CA LEU A 122 -2.05 0.75 1.27
C LEU A 122 -0.67 0.26 1.74
N PHE A 123 0.08 1.10 2.46
CA PHE A 123 1.38 0.72 3.01
C PHE A 123 1.27 -0.50 3.94
N ILE A 124 0.35 -0.48 4.91
CA ILE A 124 0.11 -1.60 5.82
C ILE A 124 -0.37 -2.83 5.04
N SER A 125 -1.24 -2.64 4.04
CA SER A 125 -1.80 -3.72 3.22
C SER A 125 -0.73 -4.46 2.42
N ILE A 126 0.32 -3.78 1.93
CA ILE A 126 1.45 -4.42 1.24
C ILE A 126 2.14 -5.44 2.17
N PHE A 127 2.43 -5.04 3.41
CA PHE A 127 3.05 -5.95 4.37
C PHE A 127 2.11 -7.10 4.75
N LEU A 128 0.82 -6.83 4.90
CA LEU A 128 -0.19 -7.84 5.21
C LEU A 128 -0.27 -8.88 4.09
N VAL A 129 -0.39 -8.44 2.84
CA VAL A 129 -0.41 -9.34 1.67
C VAL A 129 0.90 -10.11 1.54
N ALA A 130 2.06 -9.48 1.78
CA ALA A 130 3.35 -10.14 1.76
C ALA A 130 3.44 -11.25 2.83
N CYS A 131 2.91 -11.01 4.04
CA CYS A 131 2.83 -12.03 5.08
C CYS A 131 1.90 -13.18 4.69
N ILE A 132 0.74 -12.90 4.07
CA ILE A 132 -0.16 -13.95 3.58
C ILE A 132 0.52 -14.78 2.50
N ILE A 133 1.18 -14.15 1.52
CA ILE A 133 1.93 -14.85 0.48
C ILE A 133 3.00 -15.75 1.10
N GLN A 134 3.69 -15.27 2.13
CA GLN A 134 4.71 -16.07 2.82
C GLN A 134 4.13 -17.31 3.50
N VAL A 135 2.96 -17.22 4.13
CA VAL A 135 2.24 -18.39 4.68
C VAL A 135 1.93 -19.40 3.57
N VAL A 136 1.37 -18.93 2.45
CA VAL A 136 1.02 -19.79 1.32
C VAL A 136 2.27 -20.49 0.74
N ILE A 137 3.36 -19.76 0.57
CA ILE A 137 4.64 -20.30 0.07
C ILE A 137 5.19 -21.36 1.04
N SER A 138 5.11 -21.12 2.34
CA SER A 138 5.57 -22.06 3.38
C SER A 138 4.82 -23.40 3.30
N TRP A 139 3.57 -23.40 2.86
CA TRP A 139 2.76 -24.62 2.74
C TRP A 139 2.99 -25.38 1.42
N ILE A 140 3.16 -24.63 0.30
CA ILE A 140 3.24 -25.24 -1.04
C ILE A 140 4.64 -25.79 -1.32
N ASN A 141 5.68 -25.04 -0.97
CA ASN A 141 7.03 -25.37 -1.44
C ASN A 141 8.13 -24.83 -0.49
N PRO A 142 8.35 -25.48 0.67
CA PRO A 142 9.41 -25.08 1.58
C PRO A 142 10.78 -25.36 0.95
N GLY A 143 11.52 -24.31 0.56
CA GLY A 143 12.93 -24.42 0.16
C GLY A 143 13.24 -24.17 -1.32
N GLN A 144 12.28 -23.88 -2.19
CA GLN A 144 12.61 -23.49 -3.57
C GLN A 144 13.13 -22.05 -3.64
N TYR A 145 14.23 -21.87 -4.37
CA TYR A 145 14.77 -20.56 -4.70
C TYR A 145 13.96 -19.96 -5.86
N ASN A 146 13.12 -18.98 -5.54
CA ASN A 146 12.39 -18.19 -6.52
C ASN A 146 12.62 -16.70 -6.23
N PRO A 147 12.93 -15.85 -7.24
CA PRO A 147 13.09 -14.41 -7.08
C PRO A 147 11.94 -13.72 -6.34
N ILE A 148 10.69 -14.17 -6.55
CA ILE A 148 9.51 -13.64 -5.87
C ILE A 148 9.58 -13.95 -4.36
N ILE A 149 9.99 -15.15 -3.99
CA ILE A 149 10.15 -15.55 -2.59
C ILE A 149 11.19 -14.67 -1.89
N GLY A 150 12.30 -14.38 -2.56
CA GLY A 150 13.32 -13.46 -2.04
C GLY A 150 12.79 -12.06 -1.75
N LEU A 151 11.95 -11.52 -2.64
CA LEU A 151 11.29 -10.23 -2.44
C LEU A 151 10.32 -10.25 -1.26
N VAL A 152 9.44 -11.25 -1.20
CA VAL A 152 8.48 -11.40 -0.10
C VAL A 152 9.20 -11.51 1.24
N ASN A 153 10.26 -12.33 1.32
CA ASN A 153 11.09 -12.45 2.53
C ASN A 153 11.73 -11.11 2.91
N THR A 154 12.20 -10.33 1.95
CA THR A 154 12.78 -9.00 2.21
C THR A 154 11.73 -8.03 2.76
N ILE A 155 10.54 -8.02 2.18
CA ILE A 155 9.43 -7.15 2.62
C ILE A 155 8.96 -7.54 4.02
N THR A 156 8.80 -8.84 4.31
CA THR A 156 8.29 -9.32 5.59
C THR A 156 9.32 -9.31 6.72
N ALA A 157 10.61 -9.37 6.39
CA ALA A 157 11.71 -9.45 7.36
C ALA A 157 11.67 -8.42 8.51
N PRO A 158 11.41 -7.12 8.29
CA PRO A 158 11.40 -6.13 9.37
C PRO A 158 10.31 -6.40 10.41
N ILE A 159 9.21 -7.03 10.01
CA ILE A 159 8.07 -7.34 10.90
C ILE A 159 8.27 -8.73 11.53
N LEU A 160 8.67 -9.72 10.74
CA LEU A 160 8.76 -11.09 11.22
C LEU A 160 9.97 -11.34 12.12
N ARG A 161 11.15 -10.79 11.81
CA ARG A 161 12.36 -11.01 12.59
C ARG A 161 12.20 -10.69 14.09
N PRO A 162 11.61 -9.57 14.53
CA PRO A 162 11.43 -9.29 15.95
C PRO A 162 10.41 -10.25 16.61
N ILE A 163 9.40 -10.71 15.87
CA ILE A 163 8.39 -11.65 16.38
C ILE A 163 9.00 -13.05 16.49
N GLN A 164 9.73 -13.52 15.48
CA GLN A 164 10.40 -14.83 15.44
C GLN A 164 11.45 -14.99 16.54
N LYS A 165 12.11 -13.89 16.95
CA LYS A 165 13.03 -13.92 18.09
C LYS A 165 12.32 -14.23 19.42
N ARG A 166 11.05 -13.93 19.56
CA ARG A 166 10.24 -14.14 20.77
C ARG A 166 9.39 -15.41 20.71
N LEU A 167 8.99 -15.79 19.49
CA LEU A 167 8.12 -16.93 19.21
C LEU A 167 8.81 -17.86 18.21
N PRO A 168 9.66 -18.79 18.67
CA PRO A 168 10.31 -19.76 17.79
C PRO A 168 9.26 -20.65 17.14
N ALA A 169 9.55 -21.14 15.92
CA ALA A 169 8.68 -22.04 15.19
C ALA A 169 8.43 -23.34 15.99
N MET A 170 7.18 -23.71 16.16
CA MET A 170 6.78 -24.92 16.87
C MET A 170 6.06 -25.86 15.89
N GLY A 171 6.51 -27.11 15.83
CA GLY A 171 5.80 -28.16 15.07
C GLY A 171 5.73 -27.95 13.54
N GLY A 172 6.69 -27.21 12.95
CA GLY A 172 6.70 -26.95 11.50
C GLY A 172 5.79 -25.82 11.03
N PHE A 173 5.02 -25.20 11.92
CA PHE A 173 4.19 -24.01 11.63
C PHE A 173 4.86 -22.75 12.15
N ASP A 174 4.93 -21.72 11.32
CA ASP A 174 5.40 -20.40 11.69
C ASP A 174 4.27 -19.54 12.28
N PHE A 175 4.02 -19.70 13.59
CA PHE A 175 3.04 -18.87 14.31
C PHE A 175 3.39 -17.39 14.30
N SER A 176 4.66 -17.03 14.08
CA SER A 176 5.11 -15.64 14.03
C SER A 176 4.44 -14.87 12.90
N THR A 177 4.23 -15.49 11.74
CA THR A 177 3.55 -14.87 10.60
C THR A 177 2.08 -14.61 10.90
N MET A 178 1.42 -15.54 11.61
CA MET A 178 0.03 -15.36 12.03
C MET A 178 -0.12 -14.18 13.02
N VAL A 179 0.79 -14.09 13.99
CA VAL A 179 0.83 -12.96 14.94
C VAL A 179 1.12 -11.65 14.19
N ALA A 180 2.04 -11.65 13.21
CA ALA A 180 2.33 -10.47 12.40
C ALA A 180 1.10 -9.98 11.63
N ILE A 181 0.35 -10.87 10.99
CA ILE A 181 -0.89 -10.55 10.29
C ILE A 181 -1.90 -9.91 11.26
N LEU A 182 -2.09 -10.52 12.43
CA LEU A 182 -3.02 -10.01 13.43
C LEU A 182 -2.61 -8.61 13.92
N VAL A 183 -1.34 -8.39 14.22
CA VAL A 183 -0.82 -7.08 14.64
C VAL A 183 -1.00 -6.02 13.55
N LEU A 184 -0.75 -6.37 12.28
CA LEU A 184 -0.94 -5.46 11.15
C LEU A 184 -2.42 -5.13 10.95
N MET A 185 -3.33 -6.11 11.05
CA MET A 185 -4.78 -5.88 10.94
C MET A 185 -5.29 -4.97 12.06
N VAL A 186 -4.94 -5.28 13.32
CA VAL A 186 -5.31 -4.44 14.47
C VAL A 186 -4.70 -3.04 14.35
N GLY A 187 -3.43 -2.93 13.95
CA GLY A 187 -2.78 -1.65 13.71
C GLY A 187 -3.50 -0.82 12.64
N LYS A 188 -3.92 -1.45 11.53
CA LYS A 188 -4.70 -0.80 10.48
C LYS A 188 -6.04 -0.29 11.02
N MET A 189 -6.76 -1.10 11.79
CA MET A 189 -8.05 -0.74 12.41
C MET A 189 -7.92 0.38 13.45
N LEU A 190 -6.78 0.52 14.11
CA LEU A 190 -6.54 1.56 15.11
C LEU A 190 -6.06 2.88 14.50
N ILE A 191 -5.29 2.81 13.41
CA ILE A 191 -4.63 3.99 12.83
C ILE A 191 -5.54 4.72 11.83
N ILE A 192 -6.23 3.99 10.95
CA ILE A 192 -6.92 4.60 9.82
C ILE A 192 -8.18 5.37 10.22
N PRO A 193 -9.10 4.85 11.07
CA PRO A 193 -10.33 5.57 11.40
C PRO A 193 -10.11 6.94 12.05
N PRO A 194 -9.18 7.13 13.00
CA PRO A 194 -8.90 8.44 13.56
C PRO A 194 -8.42 9.47 12.52
N ILE A 195 -7.59 9.03 11.56
CA ILE A 195 -7.10 9.93 10.49
C ILE A 195 -8.28 10.36 9.61
N ILE A 196 -9.18 9.45 9.25
CA ILE A 196 -10.38 9.79 8.48
C ILE A 196 -11.27 10.77 9.23
N GLN A 197 -11.47 10.56 10.54
CA GLN A 197 -12.23 11.50 11.36
C GLN A 197 -11.64 12.91 11.40
N LEU A 198 -10.32 13.03 11.47
CA LEU A 198 -9.63 14.32 11.38
C LEU A 198 -9.85 15.03 10.04
N GLY A 199 -9.99 14.29 8.95
CA GLY A 199 -10.27 14.86 7.63
C GLY A 199 -11.73 15.25 7.40
N SER A 200 -12.65 14.82 8.24
CA SER A 200 -14.09 15.10 8.09
C SER A 200 -14.54 16.47 8.65
N PHE A 201 -13.64 17.23 9.26
CA PHE A 201 -13.90 18.60 9.79
C PHE A 201 -13.71 19.69 8.74
#